data_84b8a4b7d082b67819eeed20795782de
#
_entry.id   84b8a4b7d082b67819eeed20795782de
#
_cell.length_a   1.000
_cell.length_b   1.000
_cell.length_c   1.000
_cell.angle_alpha   90.00
_cell.angle_beta   90.00
_cell.angle_gamma   90.00
#
_symmetry.space_group_name_H-M   'P 1'
#
loop_
_entity.id
_entity.type
_entity.pdbx_description
1 polymer ?
#
loop_
_entity_poly.entity_id
_entity_poly.type
_entity_poly.pdbx_seq_one_letter_code
_entity_poly.pdbx_strand_id
1 'polypeptide(L)'
;MQQILENAVYEIVPFTEYADDYVVNTCSVTNMADRKSRQMLHKAKKMNPDAIVVGAGCYVQTKEAEALLDDTVDIVIGNNKKHELLAMLEAYENDHGKCGNVIDINHEKQEYEEMFLERTAEHTRAFIKVQDGCNQFCSYCIIPFARGRVRS
;
A
#
# COMPACT_ATOMS: atom_id res chain seq x y z
N MET A 1 -5.86 -6.88 0.17
CA MET A 1 -5.22 -6.62 -1.14
C MET A 1 -5.04 -7.91 -1.92
N GLN A 2 -4.27 -8.91 -1.44
CA GLN A 2 -4.10 -10.19 -2.15
C GLN A 2 -5.43 -10.79 -2.60
N GLN A 3 -6.40 -10.95 -1.71
CA GLN A 3 -7.72 -11.51 -2.04
C GLN A 3 -8.52 -10.67 -3.05
N ILE A 4 -8.32 -9.35 -3.08
CA ILE A 4 -8.95 -8.48 -4.09
C ILE A 4 -8.41 -8.84 -5.49
N LEU A 5 -7.12 -9.08 -5.60
CA LEU A 5 -6.47 -9.49 -6.86
C LEU A 5 -6.85 -10.92 -7.26
N GLU A 6 -6.85 -11.86 -6.30
CA GLU A 6 -7.28 -13.25 -6.53
C GLU A 6 -8.74 -13.31 -7.04
N ASN A 7 -9.64 -12.50 -6.48
CA ASN A 7 -11.03 -12.42 -6.92
C ASN A 7 -11.18 -11.80 -8.33
N ALA A 8 -10.19 -11.00 -8.75
CA ALA A 8 -10.10 -10.42 -10.10
C ALA A 8 -9.29 -11.29 -11.08
N VAL A 9 -9.07 -12.57 -10.74
CA VAL A 9 -8.39 -13.58 -11.59
C VAL A 9 -6.89 -13.33 -11.76
N TYR A 10 -6.25 -12.54 -10.88
CA TYR A 10 -4.79 -12.44 -10.84
C TYR A 10 -4.19 -13.67 -10.18
N GLU A 11 -3.14 -14.22 -10.76
CA GLU A 11 -2.33 -15.28 -10.15
C GLU A 11 -1.32 -14.70 -9.18
N ILE A 12 -1.37 -15.11 -7.92
CA ILE A 12 -0.45 -14.62 -6.90
C ILE A 12 0.76 -15.56 -6.81
N VAL A 13 1.92 -15.00 -7.09
CA VAL A 13 3.20 -15.70 -7.04
C VAL A 13 4.11 -15.15 -5.93
N PRO A 14 5.10 -15.92 -5.45
CA PRO A 14 6.10 -15.41 -4.51
C PRO A 14 6.83 -14.19 -5.07
N PHE A 15 7.11 -13.18 -4.22
CA PHE A 15 7.77 -11.93 -4.63
C PHE A 15 9.12 -12.12 -5.32
N THR A 16 9.73 -13.29 -5.20
CA THR A 16 11.02 -13.62 -5.83
C THR A 16 10.88 -14.11 -7.26
N GLU A 17 9.68 -14.34 -7.73
CA GLU A 17 9.38 -14.78 -9.08
C GLU A 17 9.13 -13.57 -9.99
N TYR A 18 9.25 -13.82 -11.29
CA TYR A 18 8.90 -12.82 -12.31
C TYR A 18 7.38 -12.64 -12.34
N ALA A 19 6.94 -11.39 -12.31
CA ALA A 19 5.54 -11.02 -12.34
C ALA A 19 5.33 -9.76 -13.19
N ASP A 20 4.13 -9.58 -13.69
CA ASP A 20 3.72 -8.38 -14.45
C ASP A 20 3.43 -7.22 -13.50
N ASP A 21 2.92 -7.53 -12.28
CA ASP A 21 2.60 -6.54 -11.26
C ASP A 21 3.28 -6.87 -9.93
N TYR A 22 3.81 -5.86 -9.26
CA TYR A 22 4.35 -5.97 -7.90
C TYR A 22 3.65 -5.01 -6.96
N VAL A 23 2.96 -5.53 -5.96
CA VAL A 23 2.30 -4.72 -4.93
C VAL A 23 3.10 -4.78 -3.63
N VAL A 24 3.67 -3.65 -3.23
CA VAL A 24 4.47 -3.53 -2.01
C VAL A 24 3.68 -2.78 -0.94
N ASN A 25 3.24 -3.50 0.10
CA ASN A 25 2.62 -2.87 1.27
C ASN A 25 3.71 -2.29 2.17
N THR A 26 3.90 -0.99 2.10
CA THR A 26 5.00 -0.26 2.72
C THR A 26 4.76 0.05 4.20
N CYS A 27 5.84 0.21 4.95
CA CYS A 27 5.83 0.61 6.34
C CYS A 27 6.83 1.75 6.58
N SER A 28 6.48 2.71 7.44
CA SER A 28 7.27 3.89 7.79
C SER A 28 7.39 4.11 9.31
N VAL A 29 7.02 3.11 10.12
CA VAL A 29 7.04 3.22 11.59
C VAL A 29 8.47 3.37 12.15
N THR A 30 9.46 2.86 11.43
CA THR A 30 10.88 3.03 11.75
C THR A 30 11.67 3.39 10.50
N ASN A 31 12.81 4.07 10.65
CA ASN A 31 13.72 4.38 9.53
C ASN A 31 14.16 3.12 8.77
N MET A 32 14.31 1.99 9.49
CA MET A 32 14.65 0.71 8.87
C MET A 32 13.50 0.15 8.02
N ALA A 33 12.27 0.29 8.47
CA ALA A 33 11.10 -0.14 7.72
C ALA A 33 10.92 0.72 6.46
N ASP A 34 11.13 2.02 6.58
CA ASP A 34 11.13 2.97 5.47
C ASP A 34 12.16 2.60 4.39
N ARG A 35 13.41 2.36 4.83
CA ARG A 35 14.48 1.91 3.93
C ARG A 35 14.17 0.59 3.24
N LYS A 36 13.63 -0.39 3.98
CA LYS A 36 13.22 -1.69 3.40
C LYS A 36 12.10 -1.54 2.39
N SER A 37 11.11 -0.67 2.67
CA SER A 37 10.02 -0.40 1.73
C SER A 37 10.56 0.10 0.39
N ARG A 38 11.44 1.09 0.40
CA ARG A 38 12.10 1.59 -0.83
C ARG A 38 12.92 0.52 -1.53
N GLN A 39 13.72 -0.25 -0.78
CA GLN A 39 14.49 -1.35 -1.36
C GLN A 39 13.63 -2.40 -2.05
N MET A 40 12.44 -2.69 -1.52
CA MET A 40 11.52 -3.63 -2.13
C MET A 40 10.90 -3.09 -3.42
N LEU A 41 10.52 -1.81 -3.45
CA LEU A 41 10.04 -1.13 -4.66
C LEU A 41 11.10 -1.16 -5.77
N HIS A 42 12.32 -0.74 -5.47
CA HIS A 42 13.45 -0.79 -6.42
C HIS A 42 13.79 -2.21 -6.86
N LYS A 43 13.68 -3.20 -5.94
CA LYS A 43 13.91 -4.61 -6.29
C LYS A 43 12.88 -5.11 -7.30
N ALA A 44 11.61 -4.77 -7.11
CA ALA A 44 10.54 -5.14 -8.03
C ALA A 44 10.85 -4.67 -9.46
N LYS A 45 11.14 -3.38 -9.63
CA LYS A 45 11.47 -2.79 -10.94
C LYS A 45 12.76 -3.35 -11.55
N LYS A 46 13.72 -3.78 -10.70
CA LYS A 46 14.94 -4.44 -11.17
C LYS A 46 14.68 -5.87 -11.67
N MET A 47 13.72 -6.57 -11.09
CA MET A 47 13.37 -7.93 -11.49
C MET A 47 12.62 -7.95 -12.81
N ASN A 48 11.69 -7.02 -13.00
CA ASN A 48 10.99 -6.79 -14.25
C ASN A 48 10.86 -5.28 -14.50
N PRO A 49 11.66 -4.69 -15.42
CA PRO A 49 11.60 -3.27 -15.74
C PRO A 49 10.25 -2.82 -16.31
N ASP A 50 9.52 -3.73 -16.96
CA ASP A 50 8.22 -3.45 -17.58
C ASP A 50 7.05 -3.66 -16.63
N ALA A 51 7.29 -4.22 -15.43
CA ALA A 51 6.24 -4.45 -14.45
C ALA A 51 5.61 -3.17 -13.92
N ILE A 52 4.34 -3.24 -13.57
CA ILE A 52 3.65 -2.20 -12.81
C ILE A 52 4.02 -2.35 -11.33
N VAL A 53 4.65 -1.34 -10.76
CA VAL A 53 5.06 -1.33 -9.36
C VAL A 53 4.14 -0.44 -8.54
N VAL A 54 3.39 -1.05 -7.64
CA VAL A 54 2.44 -0.38 -6.75
C VAL A 54 3.04 -0.24 -5.35
N GLY A 55 3.20 1.00 -4.89
CA GLY A 55 3.51 1.32 -3.50
C GLY A 55 2.23 1.62 -2.73
N ALA A 56 1.93 0.85 -1.67
CA ALA A 56 0.78 1.08 -0.82
C ALA A 56 1.17 1.22 0.65
N GLY A 57 0.43 2.00 1.44
CA GLY A 57 0.59 2.04 2.88
C GLY A 57 1.35 3.23 3.46
N CYS A 58 2.02 3.03 4.61
CA CYS A 58 2.50 4.16 5.44
C CYS A 58 3.62 4.99 4.80
N TYR A 59 4.56 4.37 4.08
CA TYR A 59 5.64 5.11 3.42
C TYR A 59 5.08 6.09 2.40
N VAL A 60 4.26 5.58 1.50
CA VAL A 60 3.66 6.41 0.44
C VAL A 60 2.65 7.42 0.99
N GLN A 61 1.97 7.10 2.10
CA GLN A 61 1.08 8.05 2.78
C GLN A 61 1.82 9.27 3.35
N THR A 62 3.01 9.07 3.88
CA THR A 62 3.78 10.16 4.53
C THR A 62 4.76 10.85 3.60
N LYS A 63 5.08 10.23 2.48
CA LYS A 63 6.09 10.67 1.51
C LYS A 63 5.59 10.53 0.07
N GLU A 64 4.35 10.93 -0.18
CA GLU A 64 3.72 10.84 -1.48
C GLU A 64 4.55 11.47 -2.59
N ALA A 65 5.01 12.69 -2.38
CA ALA A 65 5.81 13.43 -3.37
C ALA A 65 7.13 12.70 -3.70
N GLU A 66 7.80 12.13 -2.69
CA GLU A 66 9.02 11.34 -2.91
C GLU A 66 8.71 10.05 -3.69
N ALA A 67 7.58 9.38 -3.36
CA ALA A 67 7.18 8.16 -4.02
C ALA A 67 6.76 8.38 -5.48
N LEU A 68 6.04 9.46 -5.77
CA LEU A 68 5.64 9.82 -7.15
C LEU A 68 6.83 10.27 -8.02
N LEU A 69 7.87 10.86 -7.42
CA LEU A 69 9.11 11.21 -8.11
C LEU A 69 10.05 10.02 -8.32
N ASP A 70 9.82 8.91 -7.63
CA ASP A 70 10.62 7.70 -7.81
C ASP A 70 10.22 6.98 -9.09
N ASP A 71 11.15 6.86 -10.05
CA ASP A 71 10.91 6.23 -11.34
C ASP A 71 10.65 4.72 -11.25
N THR A 72 10.87 4.12 -10.09
CA THR A 72 10.57 2.71 -9.85
C THR A 72 9.14 2.46 -9.38
N VAL A 73 8.36 3.51 -9.11
CA VAL A 73 6.98 3.40 -8.64
C VAL A 73 6.03 3.98 -9.68
N ASP A 74 5.07 3.18 -10.10
CA ASP A 74 4.09 3.55 -11.12
C ASP A 74 2.77 4.01 -10.47
N ILE A 75 2.35 3.34 -9.40
CA ILE A 75 1.09 3.63 -8.68
C ILE A 75 1.37 3.82 -7.19
N VAL A 76 0.80 4.87 -6.60
CA VAL A 76 0.89 5.19 -5.17
C VAL A 76 -0.48 5.16 -4.52
N ILE A 77 -0.66 4.30 -3.50
CA ILE A 77 -1.94 4.14 -2.79
C ILE A 77 -1.74 4.41 -1.29
N GLY A 78 -2.36 5.47 -0.80
CA GLY A 78 -2.36 5.82 0.62
C GLY A 78 -3.10 4.82 1.51
N ASN A 79 -2.97 5.03 2.82
CA ASN A 79 -3.79 4.31 3.79
C ASN A 79 -5.26 4.72 3.64
N ASN A 80 -6.18 3.78 3.89
CA ASN A 80 -7.62 3.98 3.71
C ASN A 80 -8.10 4.09 2.25
N LYS A 81 -7.24 3.71 1.28
CA LYS A 81 -7.55 3.65 -0.15
C LYS A 81 -7.15 2.32 -0.80
N LYS A 82 -6.78 1.34 0.00
CA LYS A 82 -6.28 0.03 -0.47
C LYS A 82 -7.35 -0.80 -1.18
N HIS A 83 -8.61 -0.54 -0.93
CA HIS A 83 -9.74 -1.18 -1.62
C HIS A 83 -9.83 -0.74 -3.09
N GLU A 84 -9.26 0.42 -3.45
CA GLU A 84 -9.24 0.94 -4.82
C GLU A 84 -8.09 0.36 -5.68
N LEU A 85 -7.27 -0.55 -5.14
CA LEU A 85 -6.10 -1.14 -5.81
C LEU A 85 -6.42 -1.64 -7.23
N LEU A 86 -7.49 -2.41 -7.38
CA LEU A 86 -7.86 -2.98 -8.68
C LEU A 86 -8.21 -1.89 -9.70
N ALA A 87 -9.05 -0.94 -9.30
CA ALA A 87 -9.44 0.17 -10.18
C ALA A 87 -8.23 1.02 -10.62
N MET A 88 -7.23 1.18 -9.76
CA MET A 88 -6.01 1.91 -10.10
C MET A 88 -5.09 1.13 -11.04
N LEU A 89 -5.00 -0.20 -10.90
CA LEU A 89 -4.28 -1.06 -11.85
C LEU A 89 -4.93 -0.96 -13.24
N GLU A 90 -6.25 -1.17 -13.33
CA GLU A 90 -7.00 -1.06 -14.58
C GLU A 90 -6.87 0.32 -15.24
N ALA A 91 -6.89 1.40 -14.44
CA ALA A 91 -6.70 2.75 -14.94
C ALA A 91 -5.29 2.96 -15.50
N TYR A 92 -4.26 2.44 -14.80
CA TYR A 92 -2.87 2.53 -15.27
C TYR A 92 -2.63 1.74 -16.56
N GLU A 93 -3.20 0.54 -16.70
CA GLU A 93 -3.11 -0.27 -17.93
C GLU A 93 -3.69 0.46 -19.16
N ASN A 94 -4.71 1.31 -18.95
CA ASN A 94 -5.33 2.05 -20.03
C ASN A 94 -4.57 3.34 -20.44
N ASP A 95 -3.95 4.04 -19.47
CA ASP A 95 -3.36 5.36 -19.68
C ASP A 95 -1.82 5.38 -19.54
N HIS A 96 -1.23 4.39 -18.88
CA HIS A 96 0.21 4.30 -18.56
C HIS A 96 0.80 5.54 -17.89
N GLY A 97 -0.05 6.37 -17.30
CA GLY A 97 0.35 7.56 -16.55
C GLY A 97 0.58 7.26 -15.07
N LYS A 98 1.72 7.69 -14.50
CA LYS A 98 1.93 7.59 -13.05
C LYS A 98 0.73 8.17 -12.32
N CYS A 99 0.15 7.43 -11.40
CA CYS A 99 -1.01 7.86 -10.64
C CYS A 99 -0.83 7.66 -9.14
N GLY A 100 -1.48 8.51 -8.37
CA GLY A 100 -1.50 8.43 -6.92
C GLY A 100 -2.90 8.71 -6.38
N ASN A 101 -3.29 7.94 -5.38
CA ASN A 101 -4.50 8.17 -4.60
C ASN A 101 -4.12 8.19 -3.11
N VAL A 102 -3.64 9.34 -2.66
CA VAL A 102 -3.27 9.60 -1.28
C VAL A 102 -4.13 10.76 -0.78
N ILE A 103 -4.82 10.52 0.31
CA ILE A 103 -5.72 11.52 0.92
C ILE A 103 -5.04 12.19 2.12
N ASP A 104 -5.43 13.41 2.43
CA ASP A 104 -5.04 14.03 3.70
C ASP A 104 -5.79 13.37 4.86
N ILE A 105 -5.16 12.33 5.40
CA ILE A 105 -5.77 11.39 6.34
C ILE A 105 -6.19 12.05 7.69
N ASN A 106 -5.75 13.26 7.96
CA ASN A 106 -6.09 13.99 9.19
C ASN A 106 -7.14 15.09 8.97
N HIS A 107 -7.26 15.64 7.77
CA HIS A 107 -8.17 16.73 7.45
C HIS A 107 -9.45 16.24 6.77
N GLU A 108 -9.39 15.15 6.03
CA GLU A 108 -10.57 14.55 5.44
C GLU A 108 -11.27 13.61 6.45
N LYS A 109 -12.60 13.63 6.45
CA LYS A 109 -13.38 12.68 7.25
C LYS A 109 -13.18 11.28 6.72
N GLN A 110 -12.59 10.41 7.55
CA GLN A 110 -12.32 9.03 7.20
C GLN A 110 -13.24 8.07 7.93
N GLU A 111 -13.81 7.14 7.19
CA GLU A 111 -14.48 5.96 7.73
C GLU A 111 -13.46 4.81 7.88
N TYR A 112 -13.79 3.81 8.67
CA TYR A 112 -12.95 2.62 8.77
C TYR A 112 -12.98 1.85 7.44
N GLU A 113 -11.80 1.57 6.87
CA GLU A 113 -11.70 0.79 5.64
C GLU A 113 -11.97 -0.68 5.94
N GLU A 114 -13.16 -1.14 5.59
CA GLU A 114 -13.54 -2.54 5.73
C GLU A 114 -12.90 -3.37 4.61
N MET A 115 -12.01 -4.26 4.99
CA MET A 115 -11.45 -5.28 4.10
C MET A 115 -11.66 -6.64 4.72
N PHE A 116 -12.60 -7.39 4.18
CA PHE A 116 -12.90 -8.75 4.64
C PHE A 116 -11.89 -9.74 4.06
N LEU A 117 -11.46 -10.68 4.91
CA LEU A 117 -10.66 -11.84 4.51
C LEU A 117 -11.53 -13.08 4.63
N GLU A 118 -11.83 -13.72 3.52
CA GLU A 118 -12.57 -15.00 3.52
C GLU A 118 -11.67 -16.18 3.92
N ARG A 119 -10.37 -16.09 3.63
CA ARG A 119 -9.39 -17.12 3.95
C ARG A 119 -8.09 -16.52 4.46
N THR A 120 -7.53 -17.15 5.49
CA THR A 120 -6.15 -16.94 5.93
C THR A 120 -5.33 -18.15 5.46
N ALA A 121 -4.83 -18.11 4.22
CA ALA A 121 -4.20 -19.26 3.58
C ALA A 121 -2.89 -19.71 4.25
N GLU A 122 -2.19 -18.82 4.96
CA GLU A 122 -0.84 -19.08 5.46
C GLU A 122 -0.73 -19.10 7.00
N HIS A 123 -1.81 -18.85 7.73
CA HIS A 123 -1.75 -18.74 9.18
C HIS A 123 -2.74 -19.63 9.90
N THR A 124 -2.28 -20.33 10.94
CA THR A 124 -3.13 -21.09 11.87
C THR A 124 -3.87 -20.18 12.87
N ARG A 125 -3.62 -18.86 12.83
CA ARG A 125 -4.25 -17.86 13.71
C ARG A 125 -5.00 -16.83 12.88
N ALA A 126 -6.22 -16.50 13.32
CA ALA A 126 -6.97 -15.39 12.78
C ALA A 126 -6.61 -14.09 13.51
N PHE A 127 -6.43 -13.01 12.76
CA PHE A 127 -6.22 -11.67 13.28
C PHE A 127 -7.42 -10.80 12.93
N ILE A 128 -8.00 -10.16 13.93
CA ILE A 128 -9.09 -9.21 13.76
C ILE A 128 -8.55 -7.82 14.07
N LYS A 129 -8.57 -6.94 13.07
CA LYS A 129 -8.22 -5.54 13.23
C LYS A 129 -9.47 -4.80 13.71
N VAL A 130 -9.46 -4.37 14.95
CA VAL A 130 -10.61 -3.69 15.58
C VAL A 130 -10.47 -2.17 15.59
N GLN A 131 -9.28 -1.65 15.30
CA GLN A 131 -8.98 -0.20 15.33
C GLN A 131 -7.83 0.13 14.39
N ASP A 132 -7.85 1.31 13.80
CA ASP A 132 -6.73 1.92 13.08
C ASP A 132 -6.53 3.36 13.52
N GLY A 133 -5.28 3.87 13.31
CA GLY A 133 -4.92 5.24 13.69
C GLY A 133 -4.62 5.43 15.17
N CYS A 134 -4.33 6.67 15.58
CA CYS A 134 -4.02 7.04 16.96
C CYS A 134 -4.26 8.53 17.21
N ASN A 135 -4.84 8.88 18.37
CA ASN A 135 -5.12 10.26 18.77
C ASN A 135 -4.09 10.85 19.75
N GLN A 136 -3.01 10.13 20.10
CA GLN A 136 -2.05 10.59 21.11
C GLN A 136 -1.08 11.65 20.60
N PHE A 137 -0.77 11.67 19.30
CA PHE A 137 0.14 12.64 18.68
C PHE A 137 1.47 12.81 19.44
N CYS A 138 2.05 11.70 19.94
CA CYS A 138 3.36 11.75 20.59
C CYS A 138 4.42 12.33 19.65
N SER A 139 5.33 13.17 20.18
CA SER A 139 6.30 13.95 19.40
C SER A 139 7.24 13.12 18.50
N TYR A 140 7.45 11.86 18.84
CA TYR A 140 8.32 10.92 18.09
C TYR A 140 7.55 9.93 17.22
N CYS A 141 6.20 10.01 17.17
CA CYS A 141 5.38 8.96 16.55
C CYS A 141 4.77 9.39 15.22
N ILE A 142 5.06 8.63 14.18
CA ILE A 142 4.53 8.86 12.82
C ILE A 142 3.08 8.36 12.63
N ILE A 143 2.57 7.52 13.54
CA ILE A 143 1.28 6.83 13.35
C ILE A 143 0.11 7.78 13.08
N PRO A 144 -0.10 8.89 13.81
CA PRO A 144 -1.19 9.81 13.50
C PRO A 144 -1.12 10.42 12.09
N PHE A 145 0.08 10.60 11.58
CA PHE A 145 0.33 11.19 10.25
C PHE A 145 0.23 10.14 9.13
N ALA A 146 0.61 8.89 9.43
CA ALA A 146 0.58 7.80 8.46
C ALA A 146 -0.78 7.10 8.39
N ARG A 147 -1.50 6.99 9.51
CA ARG A 147 -2.76 6.25 9.62
C ARG A 147 -3.95 7.12 10.04
N GLY A 148 -3.68 8.37 10.40
CA GLY A 148 -4.71 9.31 10.84
C GLY A 148 -5.20 9.08 12.27
N ARG A 149 -6.34 9.70 12.58
CA ARG A 149 -7.02 9.58 13.87
C ARG A 149 -7.62 8.19 14.04
N VAL A 150 -7.94 7.85 15.30
CA VAL A 150 -8.59 6.57 15.65
C VAL A 150 -9.90 6.39 14.85
N ARG A 151 -10.03 5.22 14.25
CA ARG A 151 -11.23 4.71 13.55
C ARG A 151 -11.46 3.26 13.95
N SER A 152 -12.73 2.88 14.13
CA SER A 152 -13.18 1.50 14.43
C SER A 152 -14.55 1.26 13.84
#